data_fb916a254f2a4fcbb97142f30432016f
#
_entry.id   fb916a254f2a4fcbb97142f30432016f
#
_cell.length_a   1.000
_cell.length_b   1.000
_cell.length_c   1.000
_cell.angle_alpha   90.00
_cell.angle_beta   90.00
_cell.angle_gamma   90.00
#
_symmetry.space_group_name_H-M   'P 1'
#
loop_
_entity.id
_entity.type
_entity.pdbx_description
1 polymer ?
#
loop_
_entity_poly.entity_id
_entity_poly.type
_entity_poly.pdbx_seq_one_letter_code
_entity_poly.pdbx_strand_id
1 'polypeptide(L)'
;MRDFMRIFVVMGVLVWGVGLGAKEAVYFMPQEQKAALNALKNTLGSAKKTIHIAIYNFTNKEIAKVLRDRARNGVQIHIIYDRESNLKNPHSTIGYLGALRNISVCLLSGKKAGQKNYFGIMHQKLAIVDGEQVVFGSANWSKNAFENNYEILFVSDKKALVEKAENAFGEMLRDCKAY
;
A
#
# COMPACT_ATOMS: atom_id res chain seq x y z
N MET A 1 20.69 -74.92 -1.34
CA MET A 1 19.60 -73.94 -1.50
C MET A 1 19.98 -72.71 -0.71
N ARG A 2 20.28 -71.60 -1.37
CA ARG A 2 20.76 -70.35 -0.73
C ARG A 2 19.67 -69.30 -0.94
N ASP A 3 19.01 -68.99 0.14
CA ASP A 3 17.95 -67.95 0.13
C ASP A 3 18.58 -66.56 0.07
N PHE A 4 18.34 -65.84 -1.03
CA PHE A 4 18.71 -64.45 -1.22
C PHE A 4 17.62 -63.55 -0.62
N MET A 5 17.88 -63.02 0.56
CA MET A 5 17.05 -62.03 1.20
C MET A 5 17.25 -60.65 0.51
N ARG A 6 16.27 -60.22 -0.28
CA ARG A 6 16.24 -58.87 -0.90
C ARG A 6 15.84 -57.82 0.12
N ILE A 7 16.82 -57.03 0.54
CA ILE A 7 16.55 -55.85 1.37
C ILE A 7 16.06 -54.72 0.45
N PHE A 8 14.79 -54.35 0.56
CA PHE A 8 14.27 -53.12 -0.04
C PHE A 8 14.65 -51.93 0.84
N VAL A 9 15.61 -51.12 0.38
CA VAL A 9 15.90 -49.81 0.97
C VAL A 9 14.87 -48.82 0.44
N VAL A 10 13.85 -48.45 1.26
CA VAL A 10 12.97 -47.36 0.97
C VAL A 10 13.70 -46.05 1.27
N MET A 11 14.17 -45.39 0.22
CA MET A 11 14.80 -44.07 0.32
C MET A 11 13.65 -43.03 0.47
N GLY A 12 13.38 -42.65 1.72
CA GLY A 12 12.44 -41.58 2.04
C GLY A 12 12.97 -40.24 1.53
N VAL A 13 12.35 -39.67 0.53
CA VAL A 13 12.64 -38.31 0.07
C VAL A 13 12.05 -37.35 1.09
N LEU A 14 12.88 -36.80 1.97
CA LEU A 14 12.55 -35.65 2.81
C LEU A 14 12.41 -34.43 1.92
N VAL A 15 11.19 -34.10 1.53
CA VAL A 15 10.88 -32.81 0.91
C VAL A 15 10.97 -31.74 2.01
N TRP A 16 12.10 -31.07 2.07
CA TRP A 16 12.21 -29.85 2.87
C TRP A 16 11.37 -28.79 2.16
N GLY A 17 10.17 -28.51 2.70
CA GLY A 17 9.38 -27.36 2.31
C GLY A 17 10.17 -26.11 2.66
N VAL A 18 10.78 -25.46 1.67
CA VAL A 18 11.33 -24.11 1.82
C VAL A 18 10.12 -23.20 2.06
N GLY A 19 9.84 -22.92 3.32
CA GLY A 19 8.87 -21.87 3.68
C GLY A 19 9.40 -20.57 3.06
N LEU A 20 8.75 -20.09 2.01
CA LEU A 20 8.99 -18.75 1.48
C LEU A 20 8.61 -17.77 2.59
N GLY A 21 9.62 -17.29 3.34
CA GLY A 21 9.43 -16.21 4.30
C GLY A 21 8.83 -14.98 3.62
N ALA A 22 8.04 -14.22 4.35
CA ALA A 22 7.50 -12.96 3.84
C ALA A 22 8.63 -12.05 3.34
N LYS A 23 8.41 -11.40 2.19
CA LYS A 23 9.34 -10.39 1.68
C LYS A 23 9.06 -9.08 2.40
N GLU A 24 10.04 -8.61 3.16
CA GLU A 24 9.96 -7.36 3.89
C GLU A 24 11.15 -6.47 3.52
N ALA A 25 10.88 -5.18 3.29
CA ALA A 25 11.91 -4.19 3.00
C ALA A 25 11.57 -2.86 3.66
N VAL A 26 12.59 -2.23 4.23
CA VAL A 26 12.53 -0.88 4.82
C VAL A 26 13.46 0.02 4.06
N TYR A 27 13.03 1.23 3.79
CA TYR A 27 13.82 2.26 3.12
C TYR A 27 13.83 3.53 3.98
N PHE A 28 15.00 4.15 4.08
CA PHE A 28 15.20 5.40 4.81
C PHE A 28 15.51 6.54 3.83
N MET A 29 14.64 7.53 3.78
CA MET A 29 14.85 8.73 3.00
C MET A 29 15.58 9.81 3.83
N PRO A 30 16.31 10.72 3.21
CA PRO A 30 16.48 10.87 1.77
C PRO A 30 17.56 9.95 1.15
N GLN A 31 18.33 9.21 1.95
CA GLN A 31 19.47 8.42 1.47
C GLN A 31 19.08 7.37 0.43
N GLU A 32 17.95 6.70 0.63
CA GLU A 32 17.44 5.64 -0.25
C GLU A 32 16.24 6.10 -1.11
N GLN A 33 16.11 7.41 -1.34
CA GLN A 33 14.95 8.02 -2.01
C GLN A 33 14.52 7.33 -3.32
N LYS A 34 15.51 7.01 -4.19
CA LYS A 34 15.23 6.36 -5.48
C LYS A 34 14.73 4.92 -5.30
N ALA A 35 15.35 4.18 -4.38
CA ALA A 35 14.96 2.81 -4.07
C ALA A 35 13.55 2.78 -3.46
N ALA A 36 13.27 3.65 -2.49
CA ALA A 36 11.96 3.80 -1.86
C ALA A 36 10.85 4.14 -2.86
N LEU A 37 11.06 5.16 -3.70
CA LEU A 37 10.09 5.56 -4.71
C LEU A 37 9.85 4.44 -5.74
N ASN A 38 10.90 3.76 -6.18
CA ASN A 38 10.77 2.63 -7.10
C ASN A 38 10.07 1.43 -6.44
N ALA A 39 10.35 1.13 -5.18
CA ALA A 39 9.67 0.08 -4.45
C ALA A 39 8.15 0.35 -4.36
N LEU A 40 7.74 1.56 -3.99
CA LEU A 40 6.33 1.96 -3.99
C LEU A 40 5.71 1.84 -5.39
N LYS A 41 6.35 2.42 -6.42
CA LYS A 41 5.85 2.36 -7.80
C LYS A 41 5.74 0.94 -8.33
N ASN A 42 6.71 0.08 -8.04
CA ASN A 42 6.71 -1.32 -8.46
C ASN A 42 5.60 -2.11 -7.75
N THR A 43 5.42 -1.92 -6.44
CA THR A 43 4.34 -2.55 -5.69
C THR A 43 2.96 -2.13 -6.24
N LEU A 44 2.71 -0.83 -6.43
CA LEU A 44 1.47 -0.35 -7.06
C LEU A 44 1.32 -0.85 -8.50
N GLY A 45 2.43 -0.89 -9.25
CA GLY A 45 2.47 -1.34 -10.64
C GLY A 45 2.25 -2.85 -10.82
N SER A 46 2.44 -3.65 -9.78
CA SER A 46 2.19 -5.11 -9.80
C SER A 46 0.72 -5.48 -9.66
N ALA A 47 -0.14 -4.55 -9.28
CA ALA A 47 -1.57 -4.78 -9.05
C ALA A 47 -2.28 -5.40 -10.26
N LYS A 48 -3.10 -6.40 -9.99
CA LYS A 48 -3.91 -7.12 -10.99
C LYS A 48 -5.41 -6.93 -10.78
N LYS A 49 -5.86 -6.68 -9.55
CA LYS A 49 -7.28 -6.62 -9.17
C LYS A 49 -7.63 -5.31 -8.46
N THR A 50 -6.96 -5.03 -7.35
CA THR A 50 -7.35 -3.92 -6.46
C THR A 50 -6.14 -3.17 -5.90
N ILE A 51 -6.32 -1.87 -5.66
CA ILE A 51 -5.41 -1.06 -4.85
C ILE A 51 -6.26 -0.25 -3.87
N HIS A 52 -5.99 -0.39 -2.57
CA HIS A 52 -6.57 0.41 -1.51
C HIS A 52 -5.53 1.38 -0.96
N ILE A 53 -5.84 2.65 -0.90
CA ILE A 53 -4.91 3.71 -0.50
C ILE A 53 -5.56 4.61 0.56
N ALA A 54 -4.85 4.87 1.67
CA ALA A 54 -5.17 5.94 2.59
C ALA A 54 -3.97 6.90 2.66
N ILE A 55 -4.15 8.15 2.26
CA ILE A 55 -3.04 9.09 2.08
C ILE A 55 -3.35 10.50 2.59
N TYR A 56 -2.47 11.00 3.48
CA TYR A 56 -2.57 12.35 4.01
C TYR A 56 -2.35 13.41 2.94
N ASN A 57 -1.22 13.37 2.22
CA ASN A 57 -0.90 14.33 1.16
C ASN A 57 -0.32 13.60 -0.05
N PHE A 58 -0.92 13.84 -1.23
CA PHE A 58 -0.53 13.17 -2.47
C PHE A 58 -0.44 14.16 -3.63
N THR A 59 0.81 14.55 -3.97
CA THR A 59 1.13 15.49 -5.05
C THR A 59 2.10 14.91 -6.09
N ASN A 60 2.66 13.71 -5.85
CA ASN A 60 3.65 13.09 -6.73
C ASN A 60 3.01 12.57 -8.02
N LYS A 61 3.33 13.22 -9.15
CA LYS A 61 2.77 12.88 -10.46
C LYS A 61 3.24 11.54 -11.01
N GLU A 62 4.43 11.05 -10.62
CA GLU A 62 4.91 9.74 -11.08
C GLU A 62 4.10 8.60 -10.46
N ILE A 63 3.81 8.69 -9.16
CA ILE A 63 2.95 7.72 -8.48
C ILE A 63 1.54 7.77 -9.08
N ALA A 64 0.99 8.97 -9.30
CA ALA A 64 -0.32 9.15 -9.92
C ALA A 64 -0.42 8.53 -11.33
N LYS A 65 0.65 8.61 -12.13
CA LYS A 65 0.72 7.94 -13.44
C LYS A 65 0.64 6.42 -13.32
N VAL A 66 1.31 5.82 -12.34
CA VAL A 66 1.23 4.36 -12.11
C VAL A 66 -0.22 3.96 -11.80
N LEU A 67 -0.90 4.69 -10.92
CA LEU A 67 -2.31 4.42 -10.60
C LEU A 67 -3.23 4.57 -11.81
N ARG A 68 -3.07 5.64 -12.59
CA ARG A 68 -3.79 5.83 -13.86
C ARG A 68 -3.62 4.61 -14.78
N ASP A 69 -2.39 4.15 -14.95
CA ASP A 69 -2.08 3.05 -15.87
C ASP A 69 -2.66 1.72 -15.37
N ARG A 70 -2.68 1.48 -14.06
CA ARG A 70 -3.38 0.32 -13.48
C ARG A 70 -4.88 0.42 -13.65
N ALA A 71 -5.48 1.58 -13.39
CA ALA A 71 -6.91 1.80 -13.59
C ALA A 71 -7.35 1.59 -15.06
N ARG A 72 -6.55 2.05 -16.02
CA ARG A 72 -6.77 1.81 -17.45
C ARG A 72 -6.72 0.32 -17.82
N ASN A 73 -5.94 -0.46 -17.07
CA ASN A 73 -5.84 -1.91 -17.23
C ASN A 73 -6.90 -2.68 -16.40
N GLY A 74 -7.92 -2.00 -15.89
CA GLY A 74 -9.07 -2.62 -15.21
C GLY A 74 -8.92 -2.80 -13.70
N VAL A 75 -7.77 -2.42 -13.10
CA VAL A 75 -7.58 -2.48 -11.64
C VAL A 75 -8.53 -1.50 -10.95
N GLN A 76 -9.26 -1.98 -9.94
CA GLN A 76 -10.15 -1.15 -9.12
C GLN A 76 -9.35 -0.46 -8.03
N ILE A 77 -9.41 0.86 -7.97
CA ILE A 77 -8.60 1.65 -7.04
C ILE A 77 -9.51 2.48 -6.14
N HIS A 78 -9.35 2.33 -4.82
CA HIS A 78 -10.06 3.11 -3.82
C HIS A 78 -9.07 3.97 -3.05
N ILE A 79 -9.27 5.30 -3.06
CA ILE A 79 -8.36 6.24 -2.41
C ILE A 79 -9.11 7.08 -1.39
N ILE A 80 -8.68 6.95 -0.13
CA ILE A 80 -9.08 7.82 0.97
C ILE A 80 -8.05 8.93 1.10
N TYR A 81 -8.43 10.17 0.82
CA TYR A 81 -7.59 11.34 1.03
C TYR A 81 -7.95 12.03 2.35
N ASP A 82 -6.94 12.57 3.04
CA ASP A 82 -7.22 13.57 4.07
C ASP A 82 -7.91 14.78 3.47
N ARG A 83 -9.03 15.19 4.07
CA ARG A 83 -9.88 16.26 3.56
C ARG A 83 -9.14 17.59 3.44
N GLU A 84 -8.54 18.05 4.54
CA GLU A 84 -7.99 19.40 4.61
C GLU A 84 -6.72 19.56 3.78
N SER A 85 -5.84 18.56 3.81
CA SER A 85 -4.55 18.60 3.11
C SER A 85 -4.67 18.44 1.60
N ASN A 86 -5.83 18.00 1.09
CA ASN A 86 -6.01 17.78 -0.35
C ASN A 86 -7.02 18.73 -1.01
N LEU A 87 -8.16 19.06 -0.36
CA LEU A 87 -9.14 19.96 -0.98
C LEU A 87 -8.61 21.38 -1.22
N LYS A 88 -7.78 21.88 -0.30
CA LYS A 88 -7.20 23.23 -0.38
C LYS A 88 -5.87 23.26 -1.12
N ASN A 89 -5.35 22.12 -1.57
CA ASN A 89 -4.05 22.02 -2.22
C ASN A 89 -4.20 21.96 -3.75
N PRO A 90 -3.83 23.00 -4.48
CA PRO A 90 -3.95 23.03 -5.96
C PRO A 90 -3.06 22.00 -6.67
N HIS A 91 -2.07 21.45 -5.94
CA HIS A 91 -1.17 20.42 -6.47
C HIS A 91 -1.62 19.00 -6.13
N SER A 92 -2.70 18.83 -5.37
CA SER A 92 -3.23 17.50 -5.03
C SER A 92 -3.66 16.74 -6.28
N THR A 93 -3.38 15.44 -6.27
CA THR A 93 -3.78 14.53 -7.36
C THR A 93 -5.25 14.15 -7.31
N ILE A 94 -6.01 14.59 -6.29
CA ILE A 94 -7.39 14.17 -6.04
C ILE A 94 -8.32 14.42 -7.24
N GLY A 95 -8.32 15.62 -7.81
CA GLY A 95 -9.18 15.96 -8.95
C GLY A 95 -8.78 15.16 -10.21
N TYR A 96 -7.47 14.97 -10.43
CA TYR A 96 -6.97 14.19 -11.56
C TYR A 96 -7.35 12.71 -11.47
N LEU A 97 -7.12 12.09 -10.31
CA LEU A 97 -7.39 10.66 -10.13
C LEU A 97 -8.88 10.39 -10.00
N GLY A 98 -9.64 11.24 -9.30
CA GLY A 98 -11.08 11.08 -9.13
C GLY A 98 -11.89 11.20 -10.43
N ALA A 99 -11.33 11.81 -11.48
CA ALA A 99 -11.95 11.86 -12.81
C ALA A 99 -11.72 10.59 -13.66
N LEU A 100 -10.90 9.65 -13.18
CA LEU A 100 -10.55 8.45 -13.95
C LEU A 100 -11.51 7.29 -13.66
N ARG A 101 -11.89 6.56 -14.73
CA ARG A 101 -12.64 5.32 -14.59
C ARG A 101 -11.84 4.30 -13.74
N ASN A 102 -12.54 3.49 -12.96
CA ASN A 102 -11.98 2.49 -12.03
C ASN A 102 -11.20 3.08 -10.85
N ILE A 103 -11.28 4.39 -10.60
CA ILE A 103 -10.77 5.03 -9.40
C ILE A 103 -11.91 5.68 -8.63
N SER A 104 -12.14 5.22 -7.42
CA SER A 104 -13.07 5.83 -6.47
C SER A 104 -12.30 6.63 -5.44
N VAL A 105 -12.71 7.87 -5.21
CA VAL A 105 -12.06 8.78 -4.28
C VAL A 105 -13.04 9.22 -3.21
N CYS A 106 -12.60 9.25 -1.97
CA CYS A 106 -13.35 9.83 -0.87
C CYS A 106 -12.46 10.63 0.09
N LEU A 107 -13.09 11.41 0.95
CA LEU A 107 -12.46 12.35 1.87
C LEU A 107 -12.73 11.95 3.31
N LEU A 108 -11.68 11.87 4.11
CA LEU A 108 -11.78 11.57 5.52
C LEU A 108 -11.03 12.63 6.34
N SER A 109 -11.61 13.05 7.45
CA SER A 109 -10.92 13.77 8.52
C SER A 109 -10.68 12.82 9.69
N GLY A 110 -9.82 13.19 10.63
CA GLY A 110 -9.72 12.45 11.89
C GLY A 110 -11.02 12.56 12.71
N LYS A 111 -11.07 11.83 13.81
CA LYS A 111 -12.25 11.85 14.70
C LYS A 111 -12.38 13.19 15.42
N LYS A 112 -13.60 13.56 15.78
CA LYS A 112 -13.89 14.77 16.54
C LYS A 112 -13.22 14.67 17.93
N ALA A 113 -12.45 15.68 18.29
CA ALA A 113 -11.76 15.76 19.57
C ALA A 113 -12.49 16.71 20.54
N GLY A 114 -12.95 16.16 21.67
CA GLY A 114 -13.57 16.93 22.76
C GLY A 114 -14.85 17.66 22.38
N GLN A 115 -15.17 18.73 23.15
CA GLN A 115 -16.38 19.55 22.96
C GLN A 115 -16.24 20.64 21.88
N LYS A 116 -15.03 20.93 21.42
CA LYS A 116 -14.76 21.93 20.37
C LYS A 116 -14.99 21.28 18.99
N ASN A 117 -15.40 22.10 18.00
CA ASN A 117 -15.53 21.67 16.59
C ASN A 117 -14.13 21.40 15.94
N TYR A 118 -13.26 20.71 16.67
CA TYR A 118 -11.95 20.31 16.20
C TYR A 118 -11.98 18.83 15.81
N PHE A 119 -11.47 18.55 14.62
CA PHE A 119 -11.29 17.22 14.11
C PHE A 119 -9.78 16.92 14.01
N GLY A 120 -9.38 15.72 14.34
CA GLY A 120 -8.05 15.21 13.99
C GLY A 120 -7.88 15.12 12.46
N ILE A 121 -6.75 14.62 12.04
CA ILE A 121 -6.41 14.42 10.62
C ILE A 121 -6.31 12.93 10.30
N MET A 122 -6.61 12.54 9.07
CA MET A 122 -6.31 11.21 8.54
C MET A 122 -4.85 11.21 8.05
N HIS A 123 -3.91 10.88 8.95
CA HIS A 123 -2.46 11.06 8.70
C HIS A 123 -1.75 9.80 8.19
N GLN A 124 -2.49 8.83 7.64
CA GLN A 124 -1.89 7.61 7.11
C GLN A 124 -1.21 7.82 5.75
N LYS A 125 -0.26 6.96 5.44
CA LYS A 125 0.39 6.79 4.16
C LYS A 125 0.49 5.30 3.93
N LEU A 126 -0.60 4.73 3.43
CA LEU A 126 -0.86 3.31 3.31
C LEU A 126 -1.29 2.97 1.90
N ALA A 127 -0.76 1.89 1.35
CA ALA A 127 -1.32 1.23 0.18
C ALA A 127 -1.38 -0.28 0.43
N ILE A 128 -2.45 -0.92 -0.06
CA ILE A 128 -2.63 -2.36 -0.04
C ILE A 128 -2.92 -2.79 -1.48
N VAL A 129 -2.20 -3.79 -1.97
CA VAL A 129 -2.28 -4.26 -3.36
C VAL A 129 -2.76 -5.69 -3.38
N ASP A 130 -3.86 -5.92 -4.07
CA ASP A 130 -4.51 -7.23 -4.29
C ASP A 130 -4.84 -8.02 -3.02
N GLY A 131 -4.78 -7.39 -1.81
CA GLY A 131 -4.86 -8.09 -0.54
C GLY A 131 -3.64 -8.99 -0.26
N GLU A 132 -2.53 -8.77 -0.96
CA GLU A 132 -1.30 -9.59 -0.90
C GLU A 132 -0.08 -8.82 -0.44
N GLN A 133 -0.02 -7.52 -0.68
CA GLN A 133 1.11 -6.67 -0.31
C GLN A 133 0.64 -5.40 0.37
N VAL A 134 1.42 -4.90 1.31
CA VAL A 134 1.19 -3.64 1.99
C VAL A 134 2.41 -2.74 1.93
N VAL A 135 2.19 -1.46 1.70
CA VAL A 135 3.21 -0.41 1.80
C VAL A 135 2.70 0.66 2.76
N PHE A 136 3.51 1.01 3.74
CA PHE A 136 3.19 2.11 4.66
C PHE A 136 4.45 2.78 5.19
N GLY A 137 4.30 3.92 5.85
CA GLY A 137 5.41 4.64 6.45
C GLY A 137 5.05 6.05 6.85
N SER A 138 6.06 6.89 7.04
CA SER A 138 5.88 8.30 7.38
C SER A 138 5.81 9.21 6.14
N ALA A 139 6.36 8.77 5.01
CA ALA A 139 6.51 9.58 3.80
C ALA A 139 5.17 9.90 3.12
N ASN A 140 4.83 11.17 3.05
CA ASN A 140 3.79 11.64 2.14
C ASN A 140 4.15 11.31 0.69
N TRP A 141 3.16 11.14 -0.16
CA TRP A 141 3.42 10.90 -1.59
C TRP A 141 3.66 12.22 -2.33
N SER A 142 4.75 12.87 -1.96
CA SER A 142 5.22 14.13 -2.54
C SER A 142 6.70 14.02 -2.89
N LYS A 143 7.17 14.86 -3.82
CA LYS A 143 8.59 14.92 -4.17
C LYS A 143 9.46 15.22 -2.95
N ASN A 144 9.05 16.20 -2.15
CA ASN A 144 9.81 16.63 -0.98
C ASN A 144 9.97 15.53 0.08
N ALA A 145 8.95 14.69 0.30
CA ALA A 145 9.01 13.59 1.26
C ALA A 145 10.06 12.54 0.87
N PHE A 146 10.23 12.26 -0.42
CA PHE A 146 11.24 11.31 -0.87
C PHE A 146 12.64 11.90 -0.96
N GLU A 147 12.77 13.16 -1.42
CA GLU A 147 14.08 13.74 -1.77
C GLU A 147 14.75 14.50 -0.63
N ASN A 148 14.00 15.09 0.31
CA ASN A 148 14.54 16.04 1.25
C ASN A 148 14.24 15.72 2.72
N ASN A 149 13.15 15.03 3.03
CA ASN A 149 12.76 14.74 4.40
C ASN A 149 13.41 13.45 4.91
N TYR A 150 13.59 13.37 6.23
CA TYR A 150 13.88 12.10 6.89
C TYR A 150 12.56 11.35 7.09
N GLU A 151 12.38 10.29 6.32
CA GLU A 151 11.16 9.49 6.29
C GLU A 151 11.49 8.00 6.20
N ILE A 152 10.51 7.16 6.47
CA ILE A 152 10.62 5.72 6.26
C ILE A 152 9.52 5.24 5.32
N LEU A 153 9.83 4.19 4.55
CA LEU A 153 8.86 3.41 3.78
C LEU A 153 9.10 1.93 4.08
N PHE A 154 8.03 1.21 4.41
CA PHE A 154 8.04 -0.22 4.65
C PHE A 154 7.16 -0.93 3.63
N VAL A 155 7.66 -2.02 3.06
CA VAL A 155 6.94 -2.91 2.13
C VAL A 155 6.95 -4.32 2.70
N SER A 156 5.80 -4.99 2.69
CA SER A 156 5.69 -6.37 3.19
C SER A 156 4.59 -7.13 2.45
N ASP A 157 4.78 -8.44 2.29
CA ASP A 157 3.74 -9.40 1.89
C ASP A 157 3.32 -10.32 3.05
N LYS A 158 3.66 -9.96 4.29
CA LYS A 158 3.29 -10.72 5.49
C LYS A 158 1.78 -10.68 5.68
N LYS A 159 1.14 -11.82 5.52
CA LYS A 159 -0.32 -11.96 5.54
C LYS A 159 -1.00 -11.26 6.72
N ALA A 160 -0.47 -11.43 7.94
CA ALA A 160 -1.03 -10.81 9.14
C ALA A 160 -0.99 -9.26 9.10
N LEU A 161 0.04 -8.65 8.46
CA LEU A 161 0.11 -7.21 8.28
C LEU A 161 -0.88 -6.73 7.22
N VAL A 162 -1.00 -7.46 6.12
CA VAL A 162 -1.94 -7.15 5.04
C VAL A 162 -3.38 -7.21 5.55
N GLU A 163 -3.76 -8.28 6.26
CA GLU A 163 -5.10 -8.43 6.84
C GLU A 163 -5.41 -7.31 7.85
N LYS A 164 -4.45 -6.95 8.70
CA LYS A 164 -4.61 -5.84 9.64
C LYS A 164 -4.79 -4.51 8.93
N ALA A 165 -4.06 -4.27 7.84
CA ALA A 165 -4.17 -3.06 7.03
C ALA A 165 -5.51 -2.98 6.30
N GLU A 166 -6.00 -4.08 5.72
CA GLU A 166 -7.33 -4.16 5.08
C GLU A 166 -8.45 -3.87 6.08
N ASN A 167 -8.39 -4.43 7.27
CA ASN A 167 -9.38 -4.15 8.32
C ASN A 167 -9.39 -2.66 8.69
N ALA A 168 -8.22 -2.05 8.89
CA ALA A 168 -8.10 -0.63 9.19
C ALA A 168 -8.60 0.25 8.02
N PHE A 169 -8.30 -0.12 6.78
CA PHE A 169 -8.80 0.57 5.60
C PHE A 169 -10.33 0.48 5.50
N GLY A 170 -10.91 -0.71 5.71
CA GLY A 170 -12.36 -0.92 5.71
C GLY A 170 -13.07 -0.09 6.80
N GLU A 171 -12.46 0.09 7.96
CA GLU A 171 -12.99 0.99 9.00
C GLU A 171 -12.99 2.45 8.55
N MET A 172 -11.91 2.94 7.98
CA MET A 172 -11.83 4.29 7.45
C MET A 172 -12.81 4.53 6.30
N LEU A 173 -13.00 3.54 5.44
CA LEU A 173 -13.90 3.64 4.28
C LEU A 173 -15.37 3.82 4.71
N ARG A 174 -15.80 3.24 5.85
CA ARG A 174 -17.16 3.43 6.39
C ARG A 174 -17.45 4.88 6.79
N ASP A 175 -16.44 5.59 7.28
CA ASP A 175 -16.55 6.98 7.71
C ASP A 175 -16.24 7.99 6.59
N CYS A 176 -15.79 7.52 5.45
CA CYS A 176 -15.32 8.32 4.33
C CYS A 176 -16.49 8.92 3.53
N LYS A 177 -16.37 10.18 3.11
CA LYS A 177 -17.38 10.87 2.28
C LYS A 177 -16.92 10.92 0.83
N ALA A 178 -17.76 10.53 -0.10
CA ALA A 178 -17.47 10.61 -1.53
C ALA A 178 -16.99 12.01 -1.94
N TYR A 179 -16.03 12.07 -2.87
CA TYR A 179 -15.49 13.30 -3.46
C TYR A 179 -16.27 13.71 -4.69
#